data_777090b38e1b60f6ea4e96318c07bac6
#
_entry.id   777090b38e1b60f6ea4e96318c07bac6
#
_cell.length_a   1.000
_cell.length_b   1.000
_cell.length_c   1.000
_cell.angle_alpha   90.00
_cell.angle_beta   90.00
_cell.angle_gamma   90.00
#
_symmetry.space_group_name_H-M   'P 1'
#
loop_
_entity.id
_entity.type
_entity.pdbx_description
1 polymer ?
#
loop_
_entity_poly.entity_id
_entity_poly.type
_entity_poly.pdbx_seq_one_letter_code
_entity_poly.pdbx_strand_id
1 'polypeptide(L)'
;MYDPLRAKVKVALYSAIAFLVGLAITSGLGWTSKSYAMPVIAETAQISPEAVQPALDLSQAFTNLADAVTPAVVRIEARRPVTATNQEIPDAFRRFFDSPEGQNQPPSQGQVAGGSGFVVSEDGYILTNNHVVEGADEVKVYFPDRRYFDAEIIGTDPFTDVALIKVNAGEPLPALSFGNSDNVKVGEWILAIGNPGFGNSASLDFTVTAGIISARGRPLQLLQNELRSDPRFGDQASRWAIEDFLQTDAVINPGNSGGPMVSLSGHAVGINSAIASTTGAYQGYGFAIPINLARRVMEDLVEYGYVKRPRI
;
A
#
# COMPACT_ATOMS: atom_id res chain seq x y z
N MET A 1 91.94 -22.36 -20.90
CA MET A 1 91.62 -21.03 -20.35
C MET A 1 90.09 -20.88 -20.34
N TYR A 2 89.48 -20.97 -19.21
CA TYR A 2 88.04 -20.95 -19.05
C TYR A 2 87.58 -19.48 -19.11
N ASP A 3 86.79 -19.17 -20.11
CA ASP A 3 86.28 -17.80 -20.32
C ASP A 3 84.94 -17.69 -19.61
N PRO A 4 84.91 -17.07 -18.41
CA PRO A 4 83.70 -16.99 -17.56
C PRO A 4 82.61 -16.11 -18.23
N LEU A 5 82.98 -15.21 -19.15
CA LEU A 5 82.05 -14.37 -19.83
C LEU A 5 81.15 -15.14 -20.84
N ARG A 6 81.84 -16.09 -21.59
CA ARG A 6 81.13 -16.98 -22.55
C ARG A 6 80.19 -17.94 -21.87
N ALA A 7 80.51 -18.36 -20.65
CA ALA A 7 79.64 -19.23 -19.85
C ALA A 7 78.35 -18.44 -19.38
N LYS A 8 78.52 -17.19 -18.92
CA LYS A 8 77.37 -16.35 -18.49
C LYS A 8 76.47 -15.99 -19.69
N VAL A 9 77.06 -15.72 -20.86
CA VAL A 9 76.29 -15.41 -22.07
C VAL A 9 75.47 -16.64 -22.54
N LYS A 10 76.04 -17.85 -22.48
CA LYS A 10 75.34 -19.07 -22.83
C LYS A 10 74.20 -19.38 -21.86
N VAL A 11 74.40 -19.18 -20.55
CA VAL A 11 73.30 -19.33 -19.55
C VAL A 11 72.21 -18.34 -19.80
N ALA A 12 72.52 -17.06 -20.05
CA ALA A 12 71.48 -16.04 -20.32
C ALA A 12 70.72 -16.38 -21.62
N LEU A 13 71.43 -16.86 -22.65
CA LEU A 13 70.77 -17.23 -23.92
C LEU A 13 69.84 -18.43 -23.73
N TYR A 14 70.27 -19.48 -23.01
CA TYR A 14 69.44 -20.65 -22.75
C TYR A 14 68.25 -20.31 -21.87
N SER A 15 68.40 -19.43 -20.88
CA SER A 15 67.29 -18.94 -20.03
C SER A 15 66.27 -18.16 -20.87
N ALA A 16 66.70 -17.30 -21.77
CA ALA A 16 65.81 -16.53 -22.67
C ALA A 16 65.07 -17.47 -23.64
N ILE A 17 65.76 -18.48 -24.21
CA ILE A 17 65.11 -19.46 -25.08
C ILE A 17 64.06 -20.30 -24.27
N ALA A 18 64.41 -20.78 -23.09
CA ALA A 18 63.49 -21.53 -22.25
C ALA A 18 62.26 -20.70 -21.86
N PHE A 19 62.43 -19.40 -21.57
CA PHE A 19 61.34 -18.47 -21.29
C PHE A 19 60.41 -18.27 -22.48
N LEU A 20 60.99 -18.06 -23.70
CA LEU A 20 60.21 -17.92 -24.95
C LEU A 20 59.47 -19.22 -25.29
N VAL A 21 60.09 -20.36 -25.12
CA VAL A 21 59.44 -21.67 -25.31
C VAL A 21 58.30 -21.87 -24.30
N GLY A 22 58.53 -21.50 -23.05
CA GLY A 22 57.47 -21.52 -22.01
C GLY A 22 56.30 -20.63 -22.38
N LEU A 23 56.55 -19.41 -22.86
CA LEU A 23 55.53 -18.49 -23.36
C LEU A 23 54.76 -19.06 -24.58
N ALA A 24 55.46 -19.69 -25.52
CA ALA A 24 54.84 -20.33 -26.69
C ALA A 24 53.96 -21.52 -26.31
N ILE A 25 54.41 -22.35 -25.34
CA ILE A 25 53.62 -23.47 -24.84
C ILE A 25 52.36 -22.98 -24.08
N THR A 26 52.50 -22.01 -23.20
CA THR A 26 51.36 -21.46 -22.47
C THR A 26 50.35 -20.77 -23.38
N SER A 27 50.81 -20.05 -24.42
CA SER A 27 49.95 -19.46 -25.45
C SER A 27 49.29 -20.53 -26.33
N GLY A 28 50.05 -21.58 -26.73
CA GLY A 28 49.51 -22.71 -27.52
C GLY A 28 48.50 -23.58 -26.76
N LEU A 29 48.63 -23.68 -25.47
CA LEU A 29 47.68 -24.40 -24.60
C LEU A 29 46.45 -23.57 -24.21
N GLY A 30 46.32 -22.35 -24.74
CA GLY A 30 45.16 -21.47 -24.45
C GLY A 30 45.12 -20.99 -23.00
N TRP A 31 46.22 -21.13 -22.23
CA TRP A 31 46.27 -20.68 -20.83
C TRP A 31 46.31 -19.15 -20.69
N THR A 32 46.66 -18.42 -21.77
CA THR A 32 46.82 -16.96 -21.79
C THR A 32 45.65 -16.22 -22.39
N SER A 33 44.61 -16.90 -22.86
CA SER A 33 43.42 -16.22 -23.39
C SER A 33 42.17 -17.05 -23.17
N LYS A 34 41.66 -17.05 -21.91
CA LYS A 34 40.21 -17.08 -21.77
C LYS A 34 39.69 -15.69 -22.17
N SER A 35 39.57 -15.50 -23.49
CA SER A 35 38.70 -14.45 -24.00
C SER A 35 37.27 -14.80 -23.51
N TYR A 36 36.83 -14.19 -22.43
CA TYR A 36 35.41 -14.16 -22.12
C TYR A 36 34.79 -13.35 -23.24
N ALA A 37 34.30 -14.03 -24.28
CA ALA A 37 33.39 -13.39 -25.20
C ALA A 37 32.26 -12.82 -24.35
N MET A 38 32.08 -11.52 -24.36
CA MET A 38 30.91 -10.92 -23.76
C MET A 38 29.70 -11.64 -24.35
N PRO A 39 28.77 -12.13 -23.49
CA PRO A 39 27.53 -12.70 -24.01
C PRO A 39 26.91 -11.65 -24.93
N VAL A 40 26.67 -12.02 -26.19
CA VAL A 40 25.87 -11.21 -27.09
C VAL A 40 24.49 -11.20 -26.47
N ILE A 41 24.13 -10.08 -25.85
CA ILE A 41 22.76 -9.84 -25.39
C ILE A 41 21.93 -9.87 -26.65
N ALA A 42 21.07 -10.89 -26.78
CA ALA A 42 20.19 -11.02 -27.92
C ALA A 42 19.35 -9.74 -28.00
N GLU A 43 19.36 -9.07 -29.12
CA GLU A 43 18.45 -7.98 -29.41
C GLU A 43 17.04 -8.55 -29.31
N THR A 44 16.25 -8.01 -28.37
CA THR A 44 14.85 -8.41 -28.17
C THR A 44 14.11 -8.15 -29.49
N ALA A 45 13.29 -9.10 -29.91
CA ALA A 45 12.41 -8.94 -31.06
C ALA A 45 11.68 -7.61 -30.95
N GLN A 46 11.88 -6.72 -31.90
CA GLN A 46 11.21 -5.41 -31.91
C GLN A 46 9.73 -5.64 -32.19
N ILE A 47 8.91 -5.44 -31.15
CA ILE A 47 7.45 -5.39 -31.31
C ILE A 47 7.12 -4.06 -31.98
N SER A 48 6.23 -4.06 -32.99
CA SER A 48 5.88 -2.79 -33.67
C SER A 48 5.26 -1.80 -32.68
N PRO A 49 5.64 -0.52 -32.73
CA PRO A 49 5.10 0.49 -31.83
C PRO A 49 3.55 0.54 -31.85
N GLU A 50 2.95 0.36 -33.02
CA GLU A 50 1.49 0.38 -33.17
C GLU A 50 0.81 -0.77 -32.40
N ALA A 51 1.46 -1.93 -32.28
CA ALA A 51 0.90 -3.08 -31.55
C ALA A 51 0.88 -2.87 -30.03
N VAL A 52 1.78 -2.06 -29.49
CA VAL A 52 1.88 -1.80 -28.04
C VAL A 52 1.26 -0.46 -27.63
N GLN A 53 0.93 0.42 -28.58
CA GLN A 53 0.42 1.76 -28.28
C GLN A 53 -0.78 1.76 -27.32
N PRO A 54 -1.81 0.91 -27.47
CA PRO A 54 -2.94 0.89 -26.53
C PRO A 54 -2.54 0.54 -25.07
N ALA A 55 -1.52 -0.32 -24.91
CA ALA A 55 -0.99 -0.67 -23.58
C ALA A 55 -0.17 0.49 -22.99
N LEU A 56 0.59 1.21 -23.82
CA LEU A 56 1.32 2.40 -23.40
C LEU A 56 0.36 3.53 -23.01
N ASP A 57 -0.71 3.75 -23.76
CA ASP A 57 -1.73 4.75 -23.46
C ASP A 57 -2.42 4.46 -22.12
N LEU A 58 -2.76 3.19 -21.85
CA LEU A 58 -3.31 2.76 -20.57
C LEU A 58 -2.31 2.94 -19.42
N SER A 59 -1.05 2.57 -19.63
CA SER A 59 0.02 2.78 -18.64
C SER A 59 0.19 4.26 -18.32
N GLN A 60 0.17 5.12 -19.33
CA GLN A 60 0.26 6.56 -19.13
C GLN A 60 -0.96 7.11 -18.39
N ALA A 61 -2.16 6.60 -18.67
CA ALA A 61 -3.36 6.98 -17.94
C ALA A 61 -3.25 6.63 -16.45
N PHE A 62 -2.73 5.45 -16.10
CA PHE A 62 -2.51 5.06 -14.70
C PHE A 62 -1.46 5.94 -14.01
N THR A 63 -0.35 6.24 -14.69
CA THR A 63 0.69 7.11 -14.15
C THR A 63 0.15 8.51 -13.90
N ASN A 64 -0.52 9.11 -14.88
CA ASN A 64 -1.10 10.45 -14.74
C ASN A 64 -2.14 10.50 -13.61
N LEU A 65 -2.96 9.44 -13.49
CA LEU A 65 -3.96 9.34 -12.44
C LEU A 65 -3.32 9.22 -11.06
N ALA A 66 -2.30 8.38 -10.92
CA ALA A 66 -1.57 8.22 -9.67
C ALA A 66 -0.94 9.55 -9.23
N ASP A 67 -0.28 10.26 -10.14
CA ASP A 67 0.34 11.57 -9.88
C ASP A 67 -0.69 12.62 -9.45
N ALA A 68 -1.87 12.62 -10.06
CA ALA A 68 -2.93 13.58 -9.76
C ALA A 68 -3.61 13.32 -8.40
N VAL A 69 -3.75 12.05 -8.01
CA VAL A 69 -4.53 11.65 -6.83
C VAL A 69 -3.66 11.51 -5.58
N THR A 70 -2.43 11.03 -5.70
CA THR A 70 -1.53 10.79 -4.57
C THR A 70 -1.36 11.97 -3.61
N PRO A 71 -1.30 13.24 -4.07
CA PRO A 71 -1.20 14.38 -3.15
C PRO A 71 -2.33 14.49 -2.13
N ALA A 72 -3.51 13.95 -2.43
CA ALA A 72 -4.66 13.95 -1.52
C ALA A 72 -4.69 12.72 -0.59
N VAL A 73 -3.82 11.73 -0.79
CA VAL A 73 -3.79 10.51 0.03
C VAL A 73 -2.80 10.68 1.17
N VAL A 74 -3.20 10.28 2.37
CA VAL A 74 -2.43 10.47 3.58
C VAL A 74 -2.20 9.16 4.32
N ARG A 75 -1.13 9.08 5.10
CA ARG A 75 -0.90 8.05 6.10
C ARG A 75 -1.46 8.51 7.44
N ILE A 76 -2.12 7.61 8.12
CA ILE A 76 -2.69 7.85 9.45
C ILE A 76 -1.98 6.96 10.45
N GLU A 77 -1.52 7.57 11.55
CA GLU A 77 -1.04 6.87 12.73
C GLU A 77 -2.00 7.18 13.88
N ALA A 78 -2.59 6.13 14.43
CA ALA A 78 -3.50 6.23 15.56
C ALA A 78 -2.85 5.57 16.79
N ARG A 79 -2.62 6.33 17.84
CA ARG A 79 -2.05 5.83 19.10
C ARG A 79 -3.16 5.51 20.07
N ARG A 80 -3.16 4.29 20.58
CA ARG A 80 -4.11 3.81 21.60
C ARG A 80 -3.44 3.73 22.98
N PRO A 81 -4.17 4.02 24.07
CA PRO A 81 -3.63 3.94 25.42
C PRO A 81 -3.27 2.50 25.81
N VAL A 82 -2.27 2.36 26.67
CA VAL A 82 -1.81 1.04 27.18
C VAL A 82 -2.88 0.28 27.96
N THR A 83 -3.90 1.00 28.45
CA THR A 83 -5.02 0.43 29.22
C THR A 83 -6.12 -0.18 28.35
N ALA A 84 -6.11 0.07 27.03
CA ALA A 84 -6.98 -0.63 26.12
C ALA A 84 -6.61 -2.12 26.15
N THR A 85 -7.45 -2.91 26.78
CA THR A 85 -7.28 -4.37 26.79
C THR A 85 -7.27 -4.84 25.34
N ASN A 86 -6.42 -5.82 25.01
CA ASN A 86 -6.33 -6.44 23.65
C ASN A 86 -7.68 -6.94 23.08
N GLN A 87 -8.79 -6.72 23.78
CA GLN A 87 -10.15 -7.05 23.39
C GLN A 87 -10.84 -6.01 22.51
N GLU A 88 -10.30 -4.80 22.37
CA GLU A 88 -10.95 -3.70 21.63
C GLU A 88 -10.64 -3.67 20.13
N ILE A 89 -9.64 -4.42 19.67
CA ILE A 89 -9.40 -4.58 18.24
C ILE A 89 -10.05 -5.89 17.79
N PRO A 90 -10.99 -5.82 16.85
CA PRO A 90 -11.63 -7.01 16.31
C PRO A 90 -10.62 -8.00 15.74
N ASP A 91 -10.83 -9.30 15.95
CA ASP A 91 -9.89 -10.35 15.52
C ASP A 91 -9.60 -10.34 14.02
N ALA A 92 -10.56 -9.91 13.21
CA ALA A 92 -10.39 -9.74 11.76
C ALA A 92 -9.31 -8.69 11.44
N PHE A 93 -9.24 -7.62 12.26
CA PHE A 93 -8.29 -6.51 12.07
C PHE A 93 -7.00 -6.70 12.87
N ARG A 94 -7.05 -7.38 14.01
CA ARG A 94 -5.88 -7.66 14.85
C ARG A 94 -4.75 -8.29 14.05
N ARG A 95 -5.06 -9.22 13.16
CA ARG A 95 -4.08 -9.89 12.30
C ARG A 95 -3.37 -8.95 11.32
N PHE A 96 -3.94 -7.77 11.05
CA PHE A 96 -3.33 -6.75 10.21
C PHE A 96 -2.41 -5.81 10.98
N PHE A 97 -2.62 -5.69 12.30
CA PHE A 97 -1.85 -4.80 13.17
C PHE A 97 -0.82 -5.53 14.01
N ASP A 98 -1.00 -6.83 14.29
CA ASP A 98 -0.05 -7.68 14.98
C ASP A 98 1.09 -8.08 14.04
N SER A 99 2.11 -7.22 13.93
CA SER A 99 3.39 -7.66 13.38
C SER A 99 3.96 -8.78 14.24
N PRO A 100 4.57 -9.84 13.66
CA PRO A 100 5.23 -10.90 14.42
C PRO A 100 6.29 -10.39 15.41
N GLU A 101 6.81 -9.17 15.19
CA GLU A 101 7.75 -8.48 16.07
C GLU A 101 7.09 -7.79 17.27
N GLY A 102 5.77 -7.56 17.24
CA GLY A 102 5.05 -6.88 18.34
C GLY A 102 4.81 -7.73 19.57
N GLN A 103 4.92 -9.06 19.50
CA GLN A 103 4.70 -9.95 20.63
C GLN A 103 5.79 -9.89 21.72
N ASN A 104 6.91 -9.22 21.47
CA ASN A 104 8.02 -9.08 22.43
C ASN A 104 8.24 -7.64 22.91
N GLN A 105 7.35 -6.69 22.60
CA GLN A 105 7.50 -5.33 23.15
C GLN A 105 6.92 -5.28 24.57
N PRO A 106 7.65 -4.63 25.51
CA PRO A 106 7.14 -4.46 26.86
C PRO A 106 5.85 -3.61 26.83
N PRO A 107 4.86 -3.89 27.69
CA PRO A 107 3.55 -3.24 27.70
C PRO A 107 3.55 -1.75 28.07
N SER A 108 4.70 -1.08 28.03
CA SER A 108 4.89 0.31 28.44
C SER A 108 4.80 1.33 27.28
N GLN A 109 4.63 0.90 26.05
CA GLN A 109 4.42 1.82 24.91
C GLN A 109 3.04 1.50 24.29
N GLY A 110 2.17 2.53 24.18
CA GLY A 110 0.85 2.41 23.56
C GLY A 110 0.94 1.77 22.16
N GLN A 111 -0.09 1.02 21.78
CA GLN A 111 -0.15 0.43 20.45
C GLN A 111 -0.35 1.53 19.41
N VAL A 112 0.45 1.50 18.34
CA VAL A 112 0.30 2.39 17.19
C VAL A 112 -0.33 1.58 16.06
N ALA A 113 -1.55 1.96 15.67
CA ALA A 113 -2.20 1.45 14.48
C ALA A 113 -1.88 2.36 13.30
N GLY A 114 -1.67 1.78 12.13
CA GLY A 114 -1.41 2.51 10.90
C GLY A 114 -2.46 2.21 9.83
N GLY A 115 -2.78 3.22 9.03
CA GLY A 115 -3.69 3.09 7.90
C GLY A 115 -3.53 4.26 6.94
N SER A 116 -4.43 4.35 6.00
CA SER A 116 -4.51 5.43 5.03
C SER A 116 -5.78 6.26 5.23
N GLY A 117 -5.80 7.42 4.59
CA GLY A 117 -6.96 8.27 4.43
C GLY A 117 -6.82 9.08 3.16
N PHE A 118 -7.84 9.85 2.83
CA PHE A 118 -7.74 10.83 1.76
C PHE A 118 -8.52 12.09 2.09
N VAL A 119 -7.94 13.22 1.70
CA VAL A 119 -8.53 14.54 1.89
C VAL A 119 -9.75 14.69 0.97
N VAL A 120 -10.88 15.11 1.53
CA VAL A 120 -12.14 15.25 0.81
C VAL A 120 -12.60 16.70 0.70
N SER A 121 -11.92 17.62 1.41
CA SER A 121 -12.16 19.05 1.33
C SER A 121 -10.88 19.85 1.58
N GLU A 122 -10.74 21.00 0.92
CA GLU A 122 -9.58 21.87 1.03
C GLU A 122 -9.34 22.38 2.46
N ASP A 123 -10.36 22.42 3.30
CA ASP A 123 -10.29 22.84 4.71
C ASP A 123 -9.88 21.71 5.67
N GLY A 124 -9.50 20.52 5.14
CA GLY A 124 -8.81 19.48 5.88
C GLY A 124 -9.66 18.34 6.42
N TYR A 125 -10.87 18.12 5.92
CA TYR A 125 -11.60 16.88 6.21
C TYR A 125 -10.98 15.69 5.46
N ILE A 126 -10.87 14.57 6.17
CA ILE A 126 -10.22 13.34 5.67
C ILE A 126 -11.14 12.16 5.99
N LEU A 127 -11.47 11.37 4.97
CA LEU A 127 -12.12 10.07 5.13
C LEU A 127 -11.11 8.96 5.36
N THR A 128 -11.46 8.04 6.25
CA THR A 128 -10.71 6.81 6.54
C THR A 128 -11.67 5.73 7.04
N ASN A 129 -11.15 4.57 7.43
CA ASN A 129 -11.95 3.54 8.11
C ASN A 129 -12.06 3.80 9.61
N ASN A 130 -13.19 3.36 10.20
CA ASN A 130 -13.40 3.40 11.65
C ASN A 130 -12.30 2.62 12.39
N HIS A 131 -12.00 1.39 11.97
CA HIS A 131 -11.01 0.54 12.62
C HIS A 131 -9.59 1.14 12.65
N VAL A 132 -9.26 2.08 11.76
CA VAL A 132 -7.97 2.77 11.74
C VAL A 132 -7.84 3.70 12.95
N VAL A 133 -8.90 4.42 13.31
CA VAL A 133 -8.87 5.48 14.35
C VAL A 133 -9.61 5.12 15.63
N GLU A 134 -10.32 4.00 15.65
CA GLU A 134 -11.13 3.57 16.80
C GLU A 134 -10.28 3.40 18.07
N GLY A 135 -10.76 3.99 19.18
CA GLY A 135 -10.08 3.91 20.48
C GLY A 135 -8.75 4.66 20.56
N ALA A 136 -8.42 5.50 19.58
CA ALA A 136 -7.18 6.29 19.60
C ALA A 136 -7.34 7.54 20.46
N ASP A 137 -6.34 7.81 21.31
CA ASP A 137 -6.20 9.06 22.06
C ASP A 137 -5.51 10.14 21.23
N GLU A 138 -4.67 9.75 20.29
CA GLU A 138 -3.90 10.64 19.43
C GLU A 138 -3.92 10.11 18.00
N VAL A 139 -4.26 10.97 17.04
CA VAL A 139 -4.23 10.67 15.62
C VAL A 139 -3.32 11.65 14.91
N LYS A 140 -2.33 11.14 14.17
CA LYS A 140 -1.42 11.92 13.33
C LYS A 140 -1.61 11.56 11.87
N VAL A 141 -1.62 12.59 11.05
CA VAL A 141 -1.78 12.50 9.59
C VAL A 141 -0.51 12.98 8.92
N TYR A 142 0.07 12.13 8.07
CA TYR A 142 1.28 12.41 7.31
C TYR A 142 0.95 12.53 5.84
N PHE A 143 1.38 13.63 5.23
CA PHE A 143 1.20 13.93 3.83
C PHE A 143 2.39 13.46 2.98
N PRO A 144 2.23 13.30 1.64
CA PRO A 144 3.32 12.90 0.74
C PRO A 144 4.51 13.86 0.74
N ASP A 145 4.25 15.15 0.96
CA ASP A 145 5.25 16.21 1.02
C ASP A 145 6.01 16.26 2.37
N ARG A 146 5.81 15.24 3.23
CA ARG A 146 6.41 15.07 4.55
C ARG A 146 5.89 16.02 5.63
N ARG A 147 4.90 16.83 5.35
CA ARG A 147 4.17 17.55 6.41
C ARG A 147 3.35 16.56 7.22
N TYR A 148 3.15 16.87 8.48
CA TYR A 148 2.26 16.11 9.35
C TYR A 148 1.48 17.04 10.26
N PHE A 149 0.29 16.60 10.65
CA PHE A 149 -0.62 17.35 11.52
C PHE A 149 -1.27 16.40 12.51
N ASP A 150 -1.58 16.93 13.69
CA ASP A 150 -2.49 16.26 14.61
C ASP A 150 -3.90 16.39 14.04
N ALA A 151 -4.69 15.32 14.16
CA ALA A 151 -6.04 15.28 13.65
C ALA A 151 -7.05 15.12 14.77
N GLU A 152 -8.17 15.81 14.63
CA GLU A 152 -9.37 15.64 15.46
C GLU A 152 -10.29 14.59 14.83
N ILE A 153 -10.80 13.65 15.64
CA ILE A 153 -11.83 12.71 15.20
C ILE A 153 -13.18 13.43 15.26
N ILE A 154 -13.74 13.75 14.10
CA ILE A 154 -15.06 14.40 13.98
C ILE A 154 -16.17 13.41 14.32
N GLY A 155 -16.00 12.17 13.89
CA GLY A 155 -16.92 11.09 14.21
C GLY A 155 -16.55 9.78 13.53
N THR A 156 -17.13 8.71 14.05
CA THR A 156 -16.89 7.35 13.56
C THR A 156 -18.20 6.58 13.43
N ASP A 157 -18.23 5.64 12.53
CA ASP A 157 -19.37 4.74 12.36
C ASP A 157 -18.92 3.28 12.23
N PRO A 158 -18.97 2.52 13.32
CA PRO A 158 -18.59 1.10 13.32
C PRO A 158 -19.47 0.22 12.42
N PHE A 159 -20.70 0.65 12.13
CA PHE A 159 -21.67 -0.14 11.35
C PHE A 159 -21.40 -0.09 9.83
N THR A 160 -20.61 0.86 9.38
CA THR A 160 -20.18 1.00 7.97
C THR A 160 -18.65 0.97 7.84
N ASP A 161 -17.92 0.93 8.96
CA ASP A 161 -16.48 1.06 9.04
C ASP A 161 -15.95 2.36 8.40
N VAL A 162 -16.66 3.48 8.57
CA VAL A 162 -16.27 4.81 8.09
C VAL A 162 -15.93 5.72 9.24
N ALA A 163 -14.89 6.52 9.11
CA ALA A 163 -14.53 7.59 10.03
C ALA A 163 -14.22 8.88 9.27
N LEU A 164 -14.51 10.00 9.93
CA LEU A 164 -14.17 11.34 9.48
C LEU A 164 -13.25 11.98 10.51
N ILE A 165 -12.08 12.42 10.05
CA ILE A 165 -11.13 13.18 10.86
C ILE A 165 -10.85 14.53 10.21
N LYS A 166 -10.31 15.47 10.98
CA LYS A 166 -9.98 16.81 10.49
C LYS A 166 -8.59 17.22 10.93
N VAL A 167 -7.84 17.80 10.00
CA VAL A 167 -6.56 18.48 10.26
C VAL A 167 -6.72 19.99 10.03
N ASN A 168 -5.90 20.79 10.71
CA ASN A 168 -5.80 22.22 10.47
C ASN A 168 -4.42 22.53 9.89
N ALA A 169 -4.34 22.64 8.58
CA ALA A 169 -3.08 22.91 7.87
C ALA A 169 -2.78 24.42 7.75
N GLY A 170 -3.75 25.30 8.02
CA GLY A 170 -3.60 26.74 7.84
C GLY A 170 -3.58 27.21 6.37
N GLU A 171 -3.69 26.29 5.42
CA GLU A 171 -3.73 26.53 3.98
C GLU A 171 -4.60 25.48 3.29
N PRO A 172 -5.13 25.76 2.07
CA PRO A 172 -5.90 24.79 1.32
C PRO A 172 -5.10 23.50 1.02
N LEU A 173 -5.72 22.35 1.26
CA LEU A 173 -5.14 21.04 0.99
C LEU A 173 -5.62 20.47 -0.34
N PRO A 174 -4.82 19.65 -1.04
CA PRO A 174 -5.29 18.90 -2.19
C PRO A 174 -6.41 17.95 -1.77
N ALA A 175 -7.57 18.05 -2.40
CA ALA A 175 -8.75 17.26 -2.08
C ALA A 175 -9.18 16.38 -3.26
N LEU A 176 -9.63 15.16 -2.98
CA LEU A 176 -10.11 14.21 -3.95
C LEU A 176 -11.62 14.32 -4.12
N SER A 177 -12.06 14.49 -5.36
CA SER A 177 -13.49 14.56 -5.69
C SER A 177 -14.16 13.18 -5.62
N PHE A 178 -15.41 13.15 -5.21
CA PHE A 178 -16.23 11.94 -5.20
C PHE A 178 -16.81 11.63 -6.58
N GLY A 179 -16.73 10.36 -6.96
CA GLY A 179 -17.48 9.80 -8.06
C GLY A 179 -18.90 9.37 -7.62
N ASN A 180 -19.45 8.43 -8.37
CA ASN A 180 -20.74 7.81 -8.06
C ASN A 180 -20.60 6.28 -8.09
N SER A 181 -20.55 5.66 -6.91
CA SER A 181 -20.37 4.22 -6.76
C SER A 181 -21.55 3.40 -7.30
N ASP A 182 -22.75 4.01 -7.42
CA ASP A 182 -23.93 3.32 -7.96
C ASP A 182 -23.82 3.08 -9.48
N ASN A 183 -23.02 3.91 -10.16
CA ASN A 183 -22.81 3.82 -11.60
C ASN A 183 -21.60 2.95 -11.99
N VAL A 184 -20.77 2.55 -11.04
CA VAL A 184 -19.59 1.72 -11.30
C VAL A 184 -20.01 0.36 -11.83
N LYS A 185 -19.33 -0.14 -12.88
CA LYS A 185 -19.64 -1.41 -13.54
C LYS A 185 -18.57 -2.45 -13.29
N VAL A 186 -18.99 -3.72 -13.21
CA VAL A 186 -18.05 -4.85 -13.21
C VAL A 186 -17.22 -4.83 -14.49
N GLY A 187 -15.90 -4.97 -14.33
CA GLY A 187 -14.92 -4.88 -15.41
C GLY A 187 -14.30 -3.48 -15.58
N GLU A 188 -14.80 -2.45 -14.91
CA GLU A 188 -14.14 -1.12 -14.92
C GLU A 188 -12.82 -1.14 -14.19
N TRP A 189 -11.77 -0.55 -14.78
CA TRP A 189 -10.47 -0.36 -14.14
C TRP A 189 -10.55 0.63 -13.00
N ILE A 190 -9.86 0.30 -11.91
CA ILE A 190 -9.67 1.16 -10.75
C ILE A 190 -8.20 1.16 -10.29
N LEU A 191 -7.82 2.19 -9.56
CA LEU A 191 -6.62 2.20 -8.73
C LEU A 191 -7.02 2.17 -7.25
N ALA A 192 -6.40 1.29 -6.48
CA ALA A 192 -6.45 1.34 -5.02
C ALA A 192 -5.14 1.95 -4.53
N ILE A 193 -5.26 3.03 -3.76
CA ILE A 193 -4.12 3.83 -3.31
C ILE A 193 -4.09 3.81 -1.80
N GLY A 194 -2.90 3.69 -1.23
CA GLY A 194 -2.71 3.77 0.21
C GLY A 194 -1.27 4.10 0.57
N ASN A 195 -1.06 4.37 1.83
CA ASN A 195 0.27 4.60 2.39
C ASN A 195 0.50 3.60 3.53
N PRO A 196 1.00 2.39 3.22
CA PRO A 196 1.03 1.28 4.15
C PRO A 196 2.01 1.43 5.32
N GLY A 197 2.88 2.44 5.38
CA GLY A 197 3.81 2.69 6.48
C GLY A 197 4.11 1.48 7.36
N PHE A 198 5.04 0.60 6.96
CA PHE A 198 5.43 -0.53 7.79
C PHE A 198 6.43 -0.12 8.86
N GLY A 199 6.02 -0.11 10.13
CA GLY A 199 6.90 -0.08 11.31
C GLY A 199 8.00 1.00 11.27
N ASN A 200 8.90 0.97 12.25
CA ASN A 200 10.00 1.93 12.42
C ASN A 200 11.11 1.85 11.35
N SER A 201 11.06 0.97 10.35
CA SER A 201 12.25 0.64 9.55
C SER A 201 12.13 0.80 8.04
N ALA A 202 10.96 0.96 7.47
CA ALA A 202 10.80 1.18 6.03
C ALA A 202 9.50 1.93 5.77
N SER A 203 9.61 3.23 5.52
CA SER A 203 8.51 3.95 4.90
C SER A 203 8.35 3.41 3.48
N LEU A 204 7.42 2.49 3.28
CA LEU A 204 6.89 2.26 1.95
C LEU A 204 5.99 3.45 1.68
N ASP A 205 6.57 4.48 1.09
CA ASP A 205 5.84 5.64 0.63
C ASP A 205 4.85 5.17 -0.44
N PHE A 206 3.64 5.65 -0.38
CA PHE A 206 2.51 5.44 -1.28
C PHE A 206 2.57 4.20 -2.19
N THR A 207 1.62 3.31 -1.99
CA THR A 207 1.42 2.14 -2.84
C THR A 207 0.19 2.34 -3.70
N VAL A 208 0.37 2.18 -5.00
CA VAL A 208 -0.71 2.19 -5.99
C VAL A 208 -0.82 0.79 -6.56
N THR A 209 -2.01 0.20 -6.49
CA THR A 209 -2.33 -1.06 -7.13
C THR A 209 -3.47 -0.87 -8.12
N ALA A 210 -3.43 -1.57 -9.25
CA ALA A 210 -4.46 -1.52 -10.27
C ALA A 210 -5.22 -2.85 -10.34
N GLY A 211 -6.49 -2.77 -10.66
CA GLY A 211 -7.37 -3.91 -10.88
C GLY A 211 -8.69 -3.47 -11.46
N ILE A 212 -9.66 -4.36 -11.46
CA ILE A 212 -11.02 -4.08 -11.95
C ILE A 212 -12.03 -4.22 -10.81
N ILE A 213 -13.19 -3.65 -10.99
CA ILE A 213 -14.35 -3.99 -10.18
C ILE A 213 -14.78 -5.41 -10.55
N SER A 214 -14.60 -6.35 -9.63
CA SER A 214 -14.91 -7.77 -9.83
C SER A 214 -16.37 -8.10 -9.51
N ALA A 215 -16.97 -7.39 -8.54
CA ALA A 215 -18.39 -7.52 -8.17
C ALA A 215 -18.84 -6.28 -7.37
N ARG A 216 -20.16 -6.20 -7.15
CA ARG A 216 -20.81 -5.16 -6.35
C ARG A 216 -21.81 -5.82 -5.38
N GLY A 217 -22.15 -5.10 -4.32
CA GLY A 217 -23.17 -5.55 -3.38
C GLY A 217 -22.77 -6.82 -2.62
N ARG A 218 -21.52 -6.89 -2.13
CA ARG A 218 -21.03 -8.06 -1.38
C ARG A 218 -21.30 -7.94 0.11
N PRO A 219 -22.26 -8.70 0.66
CA PRO A 219 -22.43 -8.85 2.10
C PRO A 219 -21.44 -9.92 2.58
N LEU A 220 -20.41 -9.52 3.31
CA LEU A 220 -19.35 -10.44 3.77
C LEU A 220 -19.60 -10.94 5.20
N GLN A 221 -20.57 -10.35 5.91
CA GLN A 221 -20.86 -10.58 7.32
C GLN A 221 -19.67 -10.30 8.26
N LEU A 222 -18.71 -9.50 7.80
CA LEU A 222 -17.51 -9.18 8.55
C LEU A 222 -17.82 -8.18 9.66
N LEU A 223 -18.39 -7.04 9.30
CA LEU A 223 -18.81 -6.01 10.25
C LEU A 223 -19.89 -6.55 11.19
N GLN A 224 -20.84 -7.35 10.66
CA GLN A 224 -21.86 -7.97 11.48
C GLN A 224 -21.27 -8.88 12.56
N ASN A 225 -20.31 -9.74 12.19
CA ASN A 225 -19.67 -10.66 13.12
C ASN A 225 -18.80 -9.92 14.14
N GLU A 226 -18.11 -8.86 13.69
CA GLU A 226 -17.33 -7.98 14.53
C GLU A 226 -18.20 -7.31 15.60
N LEU A 227 -19.24 -6.60 15.19
CA LEU A 227 -20.16 -5.94 16.11
C LEU A 227 -20.86 -6.92 17.07
N ARG A 228 -21.08 -8.16 16.61
CA ARG A 228 -21.65 -9.20 17.47
C ARG A 228 -20.69 -9.61 18.58
N SER A 229 -19.41 -9.68 18.30
CA SER A 229 -18.38 -10.05 19.28
C SER A 229 -18.00 -8.91 20.22
N ASP A 230 -18.34 -7.67 19.86
CA ASP A 230 -18.04 -6.48 20.67
C ASP A 230 -19.06 -6.32 21.81
N PRO A 231 -18.61 -6.31 23.08
CA PRO A 231 -19.49 -6.13 24.24
C PRO A 231 -20.33 -4.85 24.23
N ARG A 232 -19.89 -3.83 23.49
CA ARG A 232 -20.58 -2.53 23.36
C ARG A 232 -21.85 -2.63 22.53
N PHE A 233 -21.92 -3.56 21.58
CA PHE A 233 -22.99 -3.63 20.59
C PHE A 233 -23.89 -4.87 20.73
N GLY A 234 -23.32 -6.06 20.75
CA GLY A 234 -24.06 -7.32 20.89
C GLY A 234 -24.92 -7.70 19.66
N ASP A 235 -25.68 -8.79 19.80
CA ASP A 235 -26.44 -9.41 18.68
C ASP A 235 -27.49 -8.50 18.01
N GLN A 236 -28.17 -7.64 18.79
CA GLN A 236 -29.20 -6.76 18.21
C GLN A 236 -28.59 -5.66 17.39
N ALA A 237 -27.54 -5.02 17.92
CA ALA A 237 -26.89 -3.91 17.23
C ALA A 237 -26.14 -4.38 15.98
N SER A 238 -25.55 -5.58 15.98
CA SER A 238 -24.82 -6.14 14.85
C SER A 238 -25.66 -6.24 13.55
N ARG A 239 -27.00 -6.34 13.69
CA ARG A 239 -27.92 -6.35 12.54
C ARG A 239 -28.02 -5.03 11.79
N TRP A 240 -27.47 -3.96 12.35
CA TRP A 240 -27.41 -2.64 11.71
C TRP A 240 -26.15 -2.42 10.86
N ALA A 241 -25.25 -3.43 10.83
CA ALA A 241 -24.10 -3.39 9.91
C ALA A 241 -24.59 -3.27 8.47
N ILE A 242 -24.01 -2.32 7.75
CA ILE A 242 -24.29 -2.09 6.33
C ILE A 242 -23.07 -2.58 5.55
N GLU A 243 -23.26 -3.70 4.87
CA GLU A 243 -22.25 -4.32 4.04
C GLU A 243 -22.72 -4.37 2.58
N ASP A 244 -22.24 -3.43 1.80
CA ASP A 244 -22.53 -3.30 0.36
C ASP A 244 -21.21 -3.10 -0.41
N PHE A 245 -20.22 -3.98 -0.13
CA PHE A 245 -18.86 -3.76 -0.63
C PHE A 245 -18.75 -3.87 -2.15
N LEU A 246 -17.89 -3.01 -2.71
CA LEU A 246 -17.28 -3.21 -4.03
C LEU A 246 -16.15 -4.23 -3.89
N GLN A 247 -16.14 -5.24 -4.74
CA GLN A 247 -15.06 -6.23 -4.81
C GLN A 247 -14.13 -5.89 -5.97
N THR A 248 -12.82 -6.05 -5.75
CA THR A 248 -11.77 -5.82 -6.75
C THR A 248 -10.69 -6.90 -6.67
N ASP A 249 -9.94 -7.09 -7.73
CA ASP A 249 -8.70 -7.87 -7.79
C ASP A 249 -7.44 -6.99 -7.63
N ALA A 250 -7.60 -5.68 -7.49
CA ALA A 250 -6.50 -4.82 -7.04
C ALA A 250 -6.02 -5.27 -5.65
N VAL A 251 -4.71 -5.30 -5.44
CA VAL A 251 -4.12 -5.76 -4.19
C VAL A 251 -4.42 -4.76 -3.08
N ILE A 252 -5.15 -5.20 -2.07
CA ILE A 252 -5.39 -4.46 -0.83
C ILE A 252 -4.75 -5.23 0.31
N ASN A 253 -3.74 -4.64 0.93
CA ASN A 253 -3.00 -5.19 2.07
C ASN A 253 -3.13 -4.26 3.29
N PRO A 254 -2.70 -4.70 4.48
CA PRO A 254 -2.59 -3.83 5.65
C PRO A 254 -1.87 -2.53 5.30
N GLY A 255 -2.47 -1.40 5.72
CA GLY A 255 -2.00 -0.06 5.41
C GLY A 255 -2.73 0.62 4.25
N ASN A 256 -3.30 -0.10 3.28
CA ASN A 256 -4.17 0.51 2.26
C ASN A 256 -5.57 0.82 2.80
N SER A 257 -5.98 0.22 3.94
CA SER A 257 -7.26 0.50 4.60
C SER A 257 -7.43 1.98 4.87
N GLY A 258 -8.58 2.52 4.50
CA GLY A 258 -8.92 3.94 4.60
C GLY A 258 -8.50 4.78 3.40
N GLY A 259 -7.60 4.29 2.55
CA GLY A 259 -7.23 4.95 1.31
C GLY A 259 -8.31 4.89 0.22
N PRO A 260 -8.24 5.72 -0.82
CA PRO A 260 -9.26 5.76 -1.86
C PRO A 260 -9.14 4.61 -2.84
N MET A 261 -10.28 4.10 -3.31
CA MET A 261 -10.44 3.40 -4.57
C MET A 261 -10.90 4.42 -5.62
N VAL A 262 -10.11 4.56 -6.69
CA VAL A 262 -10.28 5.64 -7.67
C VAL A 262 -10.58 5.05 -9.05
N SER A 263 -11.58 5.60 -9.74
CA SER A 263 -11.86 5.28 -11.13
C SER A 263 -10.85 5.93 -12.08
N LEU A 264 -10.78 5.50 -13.33
CA LEU A 264 -9.91 6.13 -14.34
C LEU A 264 -10.28 7.59 -14.64
N SER A 265 -11.44 8.07 -14.20
CA SER A 265 -11.80 9.48 -14.29
C SER A 265 -11.23 10.36 -13.16
N GLY A 266 -10.44 9.79 -12.24
CA GLY A 266 -9.81 10.53 -11.15
C GLY A 266 -10.69 10.77 -9.94
N HIS A 267 -11.86 10.12 -9.85
CA HIS A 267 -12.79 10.30 -8.74
C HIS A 267 -12.76 9.11 -7.79
N ALA A 268 -12.86 9.35 -6.49
CA ALA A 268 -13.03 8.30 -5.50
C ALA A 268 -14.38 7.60 -5.71
N VAL A 269 -14.37 6.28 -5.86
CA VAL A 269 -15.55 5.42 -5.97
C VAL A 269 -15.72 4.52 -4.76
N GLY A 270 -14.73 4.45 -3.87
CA GLY A 270 -14.81 3.70 -2.62
C GLY A 270 -13.67 4.03 -1.67
N ILE A 271 -13.79 3.51 -0.44
CA ILE A 271 -12.74 3.50 0.59
C ILE A 271 -12.23 2.06 0.68
N ASN A 272 -10.94 1.85 0.45
CA ASN A 272 -10.31 0.54 0.57
C ASN A 272 -10.49 0.01 2.00
N SER A 273 -10.89 -1.26 2.12
CA SER A 273 -11.04 -1.93 3.40
C SER A 273 -10.42 -3.33 3.31
N ALA A 274 -9.35 -3.57 4.05
CA ALA A 274 -8.52 -4.77 3.95
C ALA A 274 -9.11 -5.94 4.77
N ILE A 275 -10.37 -6.26 4.61
CA ILE A 275 -11.11 -7.06 5.61
C ILE A 275 -11.19 -8.56 5.25
N ALA A 276 -11.10 -8.96 4.00
CA ALA A 276 -11.43 -10.33 3.63
C ALA A 276 -10.21 -11.19 3.32
N SER A 277 -9.48 -11.55 4.35
CA SER A 277 -8.47 -12.61 4.27
C SER A 277 -8.51 -13.49 5.49
N THR A 278 -8.66 -14.79 5.31
CA THR A 278 -8.58 -15.78 6.39
C THR A 278 -7.16 -15.97 6.90
N THR A 279 -6.16 -15.54 6.15
CA THR A 279 -4.72 -15.71 6.47
C THR A 279 -4.01 -14.41 6.85
N GLY A 280 -4.69 -13.25 6.73
CA GLY A 280 -4.08 -11.93 6.90
C GLY A 280 -3.28 -11.44 5.68
N ALA A 281 -3.23 -12.21 4.58
CA ALA A 281 -2.60 -11.83 3.32
C ALA A 281 -3.63 -11.77 2.18
N TYR A 282 -3.34 -10.98 1.16
CA TYR A 282 -4.16 -10.90 -0.05
C TYR A 282 -4.32 -12.28 -0.72
N GLN A 283 -5.56 -12.67 -1.00
CA GLN A 283 -5.93 -13.96 -1.60
C GLN A 283 -6.67 -13.80 -2.95
N GLY A 284 -6.46 -12.68 -3.64
CA GLY A 284 -7.15 -12.39 -4.91
C GLY A 284 -8.45 -11.62 -4.76
N TYR A 285 -8.79 -11.18 -3.54
CA TYR A 285 -10.01 -10.42 -3.25
C TYR A 285 -9.68 -9.19 -2.41
N GLY A 286 -9.98 -8.02 -2.95
CA GLY A 286 -9.97 -6.75 -2.23
C GLY A 286 -11.41 -6.22 -2.12
N PHE A 287 -11.69 -5.43 -1.10
CA PHE A 287 -13.01 -4.84 -0.87
C PHE A 287 -12.89 -3.36 -0.58
N ALA A 288 -13.91 -2.61 -1.00
CA ALA A 288 -14.03 -1.20 -0.67
C ALA A 288 -15.46 -0.84 -0.30
N ILE A 289 -15.59 0.09 0.64
CA ILE A 289 -16.87 0.70 1.01
C ILE A 289 -17.27 1.64 -0.12
N PRO A 290 -18.48 1.55 -0.68
CA PRO A 290 -18.92 2.44 -1.75
C PRO A 290 -18.88 3.92 -1.33
N ILE A 291 -18.41 4.80 -2.22
CA ILE A 291 -18.24 6.22 -1.88
C ILE A 291 -19.58 6.93 -1.58
N ASN A 292 -20.68 6.52 -2.21
CA ASN A 292 -21.98 7.10 -1.92
C ASN A 292 -22.44 6.81 -0.48
N LEU A 293 -22.14 5.59 0.03
CA LEU A 293 -22.39 5.26 1.44
C LEU A 293 -21.49 6.10 2.36
N ALA A 294 -20.19 6.16 2.05
CA ALA A 294 -19.25 6.95 2.84
C ALA A 294 -19.58 8.44 2.87
N ARG A 295 -20.03 9.00 1.74
CA ARG A 295 -20.52 10.39 1.65
C ARG A 295 -21.69 10.62 2.59
N ARG A 296 -22.68 9.73 2.59
CA ARG A 296 -23.85 9.85 3.47
C ARG A 296 -23.46 9.82 4.93
N VAL A 297 -22.57 8.91 5.30
CA VAL A 297 -22.03 8.83 6.66
C VAL A 297 -21.28 10.12 7.01
N MET A 298 -20.42 10.62 6.13
CA MET A 298 -19.68 11.87 6.32
C MET A 298 -20.62 13.06 6.55
N GLU A 299 -21.67 13.21 5.73
CA GLU A 299 -22.66 14.29 5.86
C GLU A 299 -23.32 14.27 7.25
N ASP A 300 -23.75 13.08 7.71
CA ASP A 300 -24.35 12.93 9.04
C ASP A 300 -23.32 13.24 10.16
N LEU A 301 -22.05 12.80 10.03
CA LEU A 301 -21.01 13.07 11.01
C LEU A 301 -20.66 14.55 11.11
N VAL A 302 -20.59 15.27 9.98
CA VAL A 302 -20.37 16.73 9.97
C VAL A 302 -21.53 17.48 10.63
N GLU A 303 -22.77 17.10 10.32
CA GLU A 303 -23.95 17.85 10.76
C GLU A 303 -24.32 17.53 12.20
N TYR A 304 -24.21 16.26 12.64
CA TYR A 304 -24.73 15.80 13.92
C TYR A 304 -23.67 15.21 14.87
N GLY A 305 -22.46 14.91 14.38
CA GLY A 305 -21.44 14.18 15.13
C GLY A 305 -21.71 12.67 15.26
N TYR A 306 -22.81 12.17 14.69
CA TYR A 306 -23.18 10.76 14.67
C TYR A 306 -24.06 10.43 13.46
N VAL A 307 -24.09 9.16 13.05
CA VAL A 307 -24.90 8.70 11.92
C VAL A 307 -26.35 8.46 12.37
N LYS A 308 -27.28 9.11 11.68
CA LYS A 308 -28.72 8.93 11.93
C LYS A 308 -29.18 7.59 11.40
N ARG A 309 -29.70 6.76 12.30
CA ARG A 309 -30.36 5.48 11.96
C ARG A 309 -31.81 5.51 12.40
N PRO A 310 -32.76 4.97 11.61
CA PRO A 310 -34.13 4.88 12.04
C PRO A 310 -34.22 4.04 13.34
N ARG A 311 -34.88 4.54 14.35
CA ARG A 311 -35.25 3.75 15.53
C ARG A 311 -36.45 2.89 15.14
N ILE A 312 -36.30 1.58 15.20
CA ILE A 312 -37.40 0.64 15.09
C ILE A 312 -37.87 0.27 16.50
#